data_63ab2562d886c36653d7add3aebcb3f2
#
_entry.id   63ab2562d886c36653d7add3aebcb3f2
#
_cell.length_a   1.000
_cell.length_b   1.000
_cell.length_c   1.000
_cell.angle_alpha   90.00
_cell.angle_beta   90.00
_cell.angle_gamma   90.00
#
_symmetry.space_group_name_H-M   'P 1'
#
loop_
_entity.id
_entity.type
_entity.pdbx_description
1 polymer ?
#
loop_
_entity_poly.entity_id
_entity_poly.type
_entity_poly.pdbx_seq_one_letter_code
_entity_poly.pdbx_strand_id
1 'polypeptide(L)'
;MQAEGRTALTVRTWRTLFSVAWFVWILDLATKIWAVSTLSERSNVKVLGSFFQLTLIRNPGAAFSFATGATIFLTLFSIIVLLTIFYFSPRITSKGWAVVLGLVTGGILGNLIDRIFREPGVLRGHVIDWMQLPNWPIFNIADSAIVIAALISMVLSARNIPPITKVGS
;
A
#
# COMPACT_ATOMS: atom_id res chain seq x y z
N MET A 1 10.74 5.14 35.74
CA MET A 1 9.49 4.44 35.42
C MET A 1 8.68 5.02 34.24
N GLN A 2 8.43 6.34 34.10
CA GLN A 2 7.67 6.87 32.98
C GLN A 2 8.42 6.82 31.63
N ALA A 3 9.72 6.99 31.58
CA ALA A 3 10.55 6.93 30.37
C ALA A 3 10.61 5.51 29.78
N GLU A 4 10.75 4.49 30.64
CA GLU A 4 10.82 3.08 30.23
C GLU A 4 9.50 2.59 29.63
N GLY A 5 8.35 2.97 30.17
CA GLY A 5 7.04 2.65 29.63
C GLY A 5 6.80 3.26 28.24
N ARG A 6 7.31 4.47 28.01
CA ARG A 6 7.22 5.18 26.73
C ARG A 6 8.06 4.51 25.65
N THR A 7 9.28 4.10 25.98
CA THR A 7 10.20 3.40 25.09
C THR A 7 9.64 2.04 24.68
N ALA A 8 9.07 1.28 25.62
CA ALA A 8 8.48 -0.04 25.35
C ALA A 8 7.24 0.03 24.42
N LEU A 9 6.36 1.03 24.60
CA LEU A 9 5.19 1.24 23.75
C LEU A 9 5.61 1.61 22.32
N THR A 10 6.59 2.50 22.17
CA THR A 10 7.10 2.94 20.86
C THR A 10 7.74 1.77 20.10
N VAL A 11 8.55 0.96 20.75
CA VAL A 11 9.17 -0.24 20.15
C VAL A 11 8.09 -1.22 19.66
N ARG A 12 7.01 -1.40 20.41
CA ARG A 12 5.91 -2.31 20.06
C ARG A 12 5.11 -1.84 18.84
N THR A 13 4.85 -0.53 18.72
CA THR A 13 4.15 0.05 17.56
C THR A 13 5.01 0.00 16.30
N TRP A 14 6.30 0.25 16.42
CA TRP A 14 7.25 0.09 15.32
C TRP A 14 7.27 -1.33 14.75
N ARG A 15 7.39 -2.33 15.63
CA ARG A 15 7.33 -3.75 15.22
C ARG A 15 6.03 -4.04 14.47
N THR A 16 4.89 -3.55 14.96
CA THR A 16 3.59 -3.74 14.30
C THR A 16 3.61 -3.10 12.90
N LEU A 17 4.03 -1.84 12.78
CA LEU A 17 4.10 -1.13 11.51
C LEU A 17 4.95 -1.89 10.50
N PHE A 18 6.20 -2.22 10.86
CA PHE A 18 7.10 -2.90 9.93
C PHE A 18 6.68 -4.32 9.59
N SER A 19 6.12 -5.08 10.55
CA SER A 19 5.62 -6.42 10.27
C SER A 19 4.45 -6.40 9.28
N VAL A 20 3.51 -5.46 9.44
CA VAL A 20 2.39 -5.29 8.52
C VAL A 20 2.87 -4.81 7.16
N ALA A 21 3.76 -3.81 7.11
CA ALA A 21 4.31 -3.30 5.86
C ALA A 21 5.07 -4.39 5.08
N TRP A 22 5.91 -5.16 5.76
CA TRP A 22 6.66 -6.27 5.17
C TRP A 22 5.74 -7.36 4.64
N PHE A 23 4.72 -7.75 5.42
CA PHE A 23 3.75 -8.75 5.01
C PHE A 23 2.99 -8.32 3.74
N VAL A 24 2.48 -7.10 3.71
CA VAL A 24 1.75 -6.56 2.53
C VAL A 24 2.66 -6.51 1.32
N TRP A 25 3.88 -6.00 1.47
CA TRP A 25 4.83 -5.89 0.37
C TRP A 25 5.21 -7.26 -0.21
N ILE A 26 5.52 -8.26 0.64
CA ILE A 26 5.84 -9.61 0.17
C ILE A 26 4.64 -10.24 -0.53
N LEU A 27 3.44 -10.09 0.03
CA LEU A 27 2.22 -10.65 -0.56
C LEU A 27 1.93 -10.01 -1.92
N ASP A 28 2.06 -8.69 -2.03
CA ASP A 28 1.89 -7.96 -3.29
C ASP A 28 2.92 -8.42 -4.33
N LEU A 29 4.19 -8.49 -3.96
CA LEU A 29 5.27 -8.94 -4.85
C LEU A 29 5.03 -10.39 -5.33
N ALA A 30 4.72 -11.29 -4.41
CA ALA A 30 4.49 -12.71 -4.74
C ALA A 30 3.29 -12.87 -5.69
N THR A 31 2.18 -12.17 -5.42
CA THR A 31 0.98 -12.25 -6.27
C THR A 31 1.20 -11.58 -7.63
N LYS A 32 1.98 -10.52 -7.73
CA LYS A 32 2.36 -9.89 -9.00
C LYS A 32 3.26 -10.81 -9.85
N ILE A 33 4.24 -11.48 -9.24
CA ILE A 33 5.09 -12.48 -9.93
C ILE A 33 4.20 -13.60 -10.45
N TRP A 34 3.33 -14.16 -9.63
CA TRP A 34 2.38 -15.18 -10.02
C TRP A 34 1.47 -14.71 -11.15
N ALA A 35 0.89 -13.50 -11.06
CA ALA A 35 0.02 -12.96 -12.09
C ALA A 35 0.74 -12.82 -13.44
N VAL A 36 1.97 -12.29 -13.43
CA VAL A 36 2.78 -12.19 -14.65
C VAL A 36 3.07 -13.56 -15.24
N SER A 37 3.48 -14.55 -14.43
CA SER A 37 3.80 -15.88 -14.94
C SER A 37 2.59 -16.66 -15.46
N THR A 38 1.39 -16.41 -14.90
CA THR A 38 0.20 -17.23 -15.18
C THR A 38 -0.75 -16.57 -16.17
N LEU A 39 -0.85 -15.24 -16.17
CA LEU A 39 -1.86 -14.49 -16.92
C LEU A 39 -1.30 -13.82 -18.20
N SER A 40 0.03 -13.80 -18.41
CA SER A 40 0.63 -13.05 -19.55
C SER A 40 0.12 -13.50 -20.92
N GLU A 41 -0.21 -14.78 -21.08
CA GLU A 41 -0.68 -15.36 -22.34
C GLU A 41 -2.18 -15.67 -22.33
N ARG A 42 -2.90 -15.24 -21.30
CA ARG A 42 -4.32 -15.55 -21.11
C ARG A 42 -5.19 -14.30 -21.27
N SER A 43 -6.30 -14.45 -21.97
CA SER A 43 -7.42 -13.54 -21.84
C SER A 43 -8.02 -13.66 -20.43
N ASN A 44 -8.92 -12.72 -20.07
CA ASN A 44 -9.59 -12.69 -18.76
C ASN A 44 -10.01 -14.07 -18.24
N VAL A 45 -9.54 -14.45 -17.05
CA VAL A 45 -9.94 -15.68 -16.38
C VAL A 45 -11.08 -15.36 -15.41
N LYS A 46 -12.26 -15.89 -15.69
CA LYS A 46 -13.43 -15.74 -14.82
C LYS A 46 -13.34 -16.67 -13.63
N VAL A 47 -13.25 -16.13 -12.41
CA VAL A 47 -13.19 -16.90 -11.16
C VAL A 47 -14.58 -17.06 -10.55
N LEU A 48 -15.33 -15.95 -10.45
CA LEU A 48 -16.71 -15.92 -9.96
C LEU A 48 -17.61 -15.28 -11.04
N GLY A 49 -17.75 -15.97 -12.17
CA GLY A 49 -18.51 -15.47 -13.30
C GLY A 49 -18.00 -14.12 -13.82
N SER A 50 -18.90 -13.14 -13.96
CA SER A 50 -18.54 -11.77 -14.33
C SER A 50 -18.18 -10.89 -13.12
N PHE A 51 -18.39 -11.36 -11.88
CA PHE A 51 -18.18 -10.56 -10.69
C PHE A 51 -16.71 -10.43 -10.30
N PHE A 52 -15.93 -11.51 -10.39
CA PHE A 52 -14.50 -11.47 -10.11
C PHE A 52 -13.72 -12.17 -11.23
N GLN A 53 -12.82 -11.42 -11.84
CA GLN A 53 -11.99 -11.90 -12.92
C GLN A 53 -10.51 -11.59 -12.65
N LEU A 54 -9.64 -12.35 -13.29
CA LEU A 54 -8.19 -12.12 -13.29
C LEU A 54 -7.80 -11.61 -14.68
N THR A 55 -7.27 -10.41 -14.72
CA THR A 55 -6.90 -9.72 -15.94
C THR A 55 -5.60 -8.98 -15.75
N LEU A 56 -4.54 -9.41 -16.41
CA LEU A 56 -3.24 -8.77 -16.28
C LEU A 56 -3.18 -7.48 -17.08
N ILE A 57 -2.89 -6.37 -16.40
CA ILE A 57 -2.54 -5.11 -17.06
C ILE A 57 -1.23 -4.54 -16.50
N ARG A 58 -0.54 -3.75 -17.34
CA ARG A 58 0.62 -2.94 -16.97
C ARG A 58 0.16 -1.49 -16.90
N ASN A 59 -0.06 -0.98 -15.69
CA ASN A 59 -0.70 0.29 -15.43
C ASN A 59 0.33 1.44 -15.30
N PRO A 60 0.41 2.37 -16.25
CA PRO A 60 1.28 3.55 -16.15
C PRO A 60 0.77 4.61 -15.16
N GLY A 61 -0.40 4.42 -14.55
CA GLY A 61 -1.14 5.40 -13.76
C GLY A 61 -2.42 5.83 -14.46
N ALA A 62 -3.27 4.84 -14.82
CA ALA A 62 -4.44 5.01 -15.72
C ALA A 62 -5.40 6.14 -15.33
N ALA A 63 -5.54 6.46 -14.04
CA ALA A 63 -6.35 7.59 -13.59
C ALA A 63 -5.81 8.96 -14.06
N PHE A 64 -4.56 9.00 -14.54
CA PHE A 64 -3.85 10.21 -14.99
C PHE A 64 -3.32 10.08 -16.43
N SER A 65 -3.92 9.20 -17.23
CA SER A 65 -3.46 8.75 -18.55
C SER A 65 -3.27 9.84 -19.61
N PHE A 66 -3.58 11.09 -19.31
CA PHE A 66 -3.45 12.20 -20.25
C PHE A 66 -2.09 12.93 -20.22
N ALA A 67 -1.16 12.54 -19.34
CA ALA A 67 0.12 13.22 -19.23
C ALA A 67 1.29 12.23 -19.11
N THR A 68 2.26 12.34 -20.01
CA THR A 68 3.51 11.55 -20.01
C THR A 68 4.34 11.67 -18.72
N GLY A 69 4.06 12.70 -17.89
CA GLY A 69 4.70 12.93 -16.59
C GLY A 69 3.97 12.30 -15.39
N ALA A 70 2.75 11.77 -15.57
CA ALA A 70 1.94 11.30 -14.45
C ALA A 70 2.60 10.18 -13.65
N THR A 71 3.28 9.25 -14.31
CA THR A 71 3.98 8.14 -13.64
C THR A 71 5.10 8.64 -12.73
N ILE A 72 5.92 9.58 -13.21
CA ILE A 72 7.00 10.19 -12.40
C ILE A 72 6.42 10.96 -11.22
N PHE A 73 5.36 11.73 -11.44
CA PHE A 73 4.69 12.45 -10.35
C PHE A 73 4.19 11.49 -9.27
N LEU A 74 3.51 10.41 -9.65
CA LEU A 74 3.02 9.40 -8.73
C LEU A 74 4.18 8.71 -7.97
N THR A 75 5.29 8.46 -8.65
CA THR A 75 6.48 7.87 -8.04
C THR A 75 7.10 8.81 -6.99
N LEU A 76 7.31 10.07 -7.34
CA LEU A 76 7.86 11.08 -6.42
C LEU A 76 6.91 11.34 -5.25
N PHE A 77 5.60 11.43 -5.50
CA PHE A 77 4.60 11.54 -4.45
C PHE A 77 4.65 10.37 -3.48
N SER A 78 4.75 9.14 -3.99
CA SER A 78 4.89 7.92 -3.18
C SER A 78 6.13 7.98 -2.28
N ILE A 79 7.26 8.44 -2.80
CA ILE A 79 8.49 8.62 -2.03
C ILE A 79 8.30 9.64 -0.91
N ILE A 80 7.69 10.79 -1.22
CA ILE A 80 7.42 11.83 -0.22
C ILE A 80 6.52 11.30 0.89
N VAL A 81 5.46 10.55 0.55
CA VAL A 81 4.57 9.95 1.55
C VAL A 81 5.32 8.95 2.43
N LEU A 82 6.16 8.08 1.88
CA LEU A 82 7.00 7.16 2.67
C LEU A 82 7.93 7.90 3.62
N LEU A 83 8.63 8.91 3.15
CA LEU A 83 9.53 9.73 3.99
C LEU A 83 8.76 10.40 5.12
N THR A 84 7.56 10.91 4.83
CA THR A 84 6.67 11.49 5.84
C THR A 84 6.25 10.46 6.89
N ILE A 85 5.84 9.26 6.47
CA ILE A 85 5.48 8.18 7.39
C ILE A 85 6.69 7.82 8.28
N PHE A 86 7.89 7.63 7.70
CA PHE A 86 9.09 7.32 8.46
C PHE A 86 9.44 8.42 9.47
N TYR A 87 9.32 9.68 9.09
CA TYR A 87 9.59 10.82 9.98
C TYR A 87 8.63 10.89 11.17
N PHE A 88 7.34 10.61 10.96
CA PHE A 88 6.33 10.67 12.01
C PHE A 88 6.14 9.36 12.78
N SER A 89 6.54 8.23 12.23
CA SER A 89 6.31 6.89 12.82
C SER A 89 6.83 6.72 14.25
N PRO A 90 7.98 7.34 14.67
CA PRO A 90 8.44 7.23 16.06
C PRO A 90 7.50 7.86 17.09
N ARG A 91 6.58 8.72 16.65
CA ARG A 91 5.62 9.40 17.52
C ARG A 91 4.33 8.61 17.72
N ILE A 92 4.12 7.56 16.93
CA ILE A 92 2.88 6.77 16.95
C ILE A 92 2.87 5.87 18.18
N THR A 93 1.83 6.01 19.00
CA THR A 93 1.62 5.22 20.21
C THR A 93 0.47 4.23 20.08
N SER A 94 -0.47 4.47 19.16
CA SER A 94 -1.63 3.61 18.92
C SER A 94 -1.29 2.45 18.00
N LYS A 95 -1.57 1.22 18.45
CA LYS A 95 -1.43 0.01 17.61
C LYS A 95 -2.32 0.03 16.36
N GLY A 96 -3.54 0.52 16.48
CA GLY A 96 -4.45 0.62 15.34
C GLY A 96 -3.86 1.52 14.24
N TRP A 97 -3.32 2.68 14.62
CA TRP A 97 -2.63 3.57 13.69
C TRP A 97 -1.32 3.00 13.16
N ALA A 98 -0.60 2.19 13.96
CA ALA A 98 0.57 1.47 13.46
C ALA A 98 0.20 0.44 12.38
N VAL A 99 -0.95 -0.24 12.49
CA VAL A 99 -1.49 -1.11 11.43
C VAL A 99 -1.84 -0.30 10.19
N VAL A 100 -2.56 0.81 10.34
CA VAL A 100 -2.91 1.70 9.22
C VAL A 100 -1.66 2.14 8.47
N LEU A 101 -0.66 2.67 9.18
CA LEU A 101 0.59 3.11 8.56
C LEU A 101 1.39 1.95 7.96
N GLY A 102 1.34 0.77 8.56
CA GLY A 102 1.95 -0.44 8.00
C GLY A 102 1.31 -0.86 6.67
N LEU A 103 -0.02 -0.85 6.58
CA LEU A 103 -0.77 -1.14 5.35
C LEU A 103 -0.43 -0.13 4.25
N VAL A 104 -0.44 1.17 4.58
CA VAL A 104 -0.08 2.24 3.62
C VAL A 104 1.36 2.08 3.16
N THR A 105 2.29 1.86 4.10
CA THR A 105 3.73 1.70 3.77
C THR A 105 3.95 0.50 2.85
N GLY A 106 3.37 -0.66 3.19
CA GLY A 106 3.49 -1.88 2.38
C GLY A 106 2.87 -1.73 0.99
N GLY A 107 1.69 -1.11 0.90
CA GLY A 107 1.03 -0.83 -0.37
C GLY A 107 1.82 0.15 -1.24
N ILE A 108 2.31 1.24 -0.66
CA ILE A 108 3.16 2.19 -1.41
C ILE A 108 4.45 1.51 -1.88
N LEU A 109 5.12 0.73 -1.04
CA LEU A 109 6.34 0.01 -1.41
C LEU A 109 6.09 -0.97 -2.56
N GLY A 110 5.00 -1.73 -2.52
CA GLY A 110 4.63 -2.67 -3.59
C GLY A 110 4.51 -1.99 -4.95
N ASN A 111 3.79 -0.89 -5.02
CA ASN A 111 3.62 -0.14 -6.26
C ASN A 111 4.87 0.68 -6.64
N LEU A 112 5.63 1.19 -5.66
CA LEU A 112 6.86 1.95 -5.89
C LEU A 112 7.96 1.08 -6.50
N ILE A 113 8.12 -0.16 -6.06
CA ILE A 113 9.09 -1.11 -6.61
C ILE A 113 8.80 -1.38 -8.09
N ASP A 114 7.54 -1.58 -8.48
CA ASP A 114 7.17 -1.70 -9.88
C ASP A 114 7.58 -0.45 -10.68
N ARG A 115 7.33 0.76 -10.15
CA ARG A 115 7.68 2.02 -10.81
C ARG A 115 9.19 2.26 -10.95
N ILE A 116 10.00 1.68 -10.06
CA ILE A 116 11.46 1.82 -10.11
C ILE A 116 12.09 0.77 -11.02
N PHE A 117 11.62 -0.49 -10.98
CA PHE A 117 12.35 -1.62 -11.56
C PHE A 117 11.71 -2.23 -12.81
N ARG A 118 10.45 -1.88 -13.16
CA ARG A 118 9.80 -2.41 -14.37
C ARG A 118 9.95 -1.48 -15.56
N GLU A 119 9.63 -2.03 -16.74
CA GLU A 119 9.51 -1.28 -17.99
C GLU A 119 8.45 -0.14 -17.86
N PRO A 120 8.67 0.99 -18.56
CA PRO A 120 9.71 1.26 -19.55
C PRO A 120 11.02 1.81 -18.96
N GLY A 121 11.19 1.91 -17.66
CA GLY A 121 12.44 2.32 -17.03
C GLY A 121 12.28 2.97 -15.67
N VAL A 122 13.39 3.37 -15.07
CA VAL A 122 13.46 3.87 -13.69
C VAL A 122 12.52 5.05 -13.48
N LEU A 123 11.74 5.02 -12.40
CA LEU A 123 10.69 5.97 -12.00
C LEU A 123 9.49 6.06 -12.96
N ARG A 124 9.48 5.30 -14.05
CA ARG A 124 8.42 5.28 -15.06
C ARG A 124 7.79 3.90 -15.22
N GLY A 125 8.24 2.91 -14.47
CA GLY A 125 7.75 1.54 -14.55
C GLY A 125 6.26 1.44 -14.35
N HIS A 126 5.63 0.50 -15.05
CA HIS A 126 4.21 0.24 -14.97
C HIS A 126 3.90 -0.70 -13.81
N VAL A 127 2.90 -0.36 -13.02
CA VAL A 127 2.40 -1.21 -11.93
C VAL A 127 1.68 -2.42 -12.52
N ILE A 128 1.88 -3.60 -11.92
CA ILE A 128 1.15 -4.81 -12.29
C ILE A 128 -0.17 -4.85 -11.52
N ASP A 129 -1.28 -4.75 -12.25
CA ASP A 129 -2.63 -4.92 -11.74
C ASP A 129 -3.25 -6.18 -12.34
N TRP A 130 -4.02 -6.93 -11.53
CA TRP A 130 -4.47 -8.25 -11.98
C TRP A 130 -5.84 -8.68 -11.42
N MET A 131 -6.43 -7.95 -10.47
CA MET A 131 -7.78 -8.20 -9.94
C MET A 131 -8.78 -7.27 -10.60
N GLN A 132 -9.86 -7.83 -11.14
CA GLN A 132 -10.91 -7.07 -11.81
C GLN A 132 -12.27 -7.32 -11.18
N LEU A 133 -12.95 -6.22 -10.82
CA LEU A 133 -14.35 -6.18 -10.41
C LEU A 133 -15.18 -5.42 -11.45
N PRO A 134 -16.51 -5.65 -11.54
CA PRO A 134 -17.39 -4.90 -12.45
C PRO A 134 -17.34 -3.40 -12.16
N ASN A 135 -17.19 -2.59 -13.18
CA ASN A 135 -17.19 -1.13 -13.10
C ASN A 135 -16.14 -0.55 -12.14
N TRP A 136 -15.08 -1.30 -11.84
CA TRP A 136 -13.96 -0.89 -11.01
C TRP A 136 -12.65 -0.99 -11.78
N PRO A 137 -11.71 -0.05 -11.61
CA PRO A 137 -10.38 -0.19 -12.18
C PRO A 137 -9.73 -1.52 -11.78
N ILE A 138 -8.93 -2.11 -12.67
CA ILE A 138 -8.14 -3.28 -12.32
C ILE A 138 -7.10 -2.86 -11.28
N PHE A 139 -6.89 -3.66 -10.25
CA PHE A 139 -6.10 -3.32 -9.06
C PHE A 139 -5.26 -4.53 -8.59
N ASN A 140 -4.47 -4.31 -7.55
CA ASN A 140 -3.58 -5.30 -6.95
C ASN A 140 -3.69 -5.35 -5.41
N ILE A 141 -2.86 -6.16 -4.75
CA ILE A 141 -2.84 -6.28 -3.29
C ILE A 141 -2.39 -4.98 -2.61
N ALA A 142 -1.43 -4.26 -3.19
CA ALA A 142 -0.96 -2.98 -2.66
C ALA A 142 -2.10 -1.94 -2.60
N ASP A 143 -2.90 -1.84 -3.66
CA ASP A 143 -4.06 -0.94 -3.71
C ASP A 143 -5.13 -1.35 -2.69
N SER A 144 -5.39 -2.66 -2.57
CA SER A 144 -6.31 -3.20 -1.56
C SER A 144 -5.87 -2.82 -0.14
N ALA A 145 -4.57 -2.92 0.16
CA ALA A 145 -4.03 -2.56 1.46
C ALA A 145 -4.22 -1.06 1.76
N ILE A 146 -4.03 -0.18 0.78
CA ILE A 146 -4.25 1.27 0.93
C ILE A 146 -5.74 1.56 1.19
N VAL A 147 -6.64 0.91 0.47
CA VAL A 147 -8.09 1.07 0.69
C VAL A 147 -8.50 0.57 2.07
N ILE A 148 -8.01 -0.60 2.50
CA ILE A 148 -8.25 -1.13 3.85
C ILE A 148 -7.71 -0.17 4.92
N ALA A 149 -6.52 0.40 4.72
CA ALA A 149 -5.94 1.39 5.61
C ALA A 149 -6.84 2.63 5.74
N ALA A 150 -7.39 3.13 4.64
CA ALA A 150 -8.33 4.24 4.64
C ALA A 150 -9.61 3.92 5.44
N LEU A 151 -10.18 2.74 5.26
CA LEU A 151 -11.36 2.30 6.01
C LEU A 151 -11.07 2.19 7.51
N ILE A 152 -9.94 1.58 7.89
CA ILE A 152 -9.54 1.47 9.31
C ILE A 152 -9.30 2.87 9.90
N SER A 153 -8.63 3.77 9.16
CA SER A 153 -8.38 5.14 9.63
C SER A 153 -9.68 5.92 9.89
N MET A 154 -10.69 5.75 9.05
CA MET A 154 -12.01 6.34 9.26
C MET A 154 -12.67 5.80 10.54
N VAL A 155 -12.61 4.48 10.77
CA VAL A 155 -13.16 3.86 11.99
C VAL A 155 -12.42 4.36 13.24
N LEU A 156 -11.09 4.42 13.22
CA LEU A 156 -10.30 4.93 14.35
C LEU A 156 -10.61 6.39 14.65
N SER A 157 -10.74 7.21 13.60
CA SER A 157 -11.10 8.63 13.72
C SER A 157 -12.51 8.81 14.28
N ALA A 158 -13.49 8.05 13.78
CA ALA A 158 -14.87 8.08 14.27
C ALA A 158 -14.98 7.65 15.74
N ARG A 159 -14.06 6.80 16.20
CA ARG A 159 -13.96 6.38 17.61
C ARG A 159 -13.10 7.31 18.46
N ASN A 160 -12.67 8.45 17.95
CA ASN A 160 -11.78 9.40 18.62
C ASN A 160 -10.48 8.75 19.17
N ILE A 161 -9.95 7.74 18.47
CA ILE A 161 -8.67 7.10 18.84
C ILE A 161 -7.54 7.89 18.18
N PRO A 162 -6.72 8.65 18.94
CA PRO A 162 -5.65 9.44 18.35
C PRO A 162 -4.46 8.56 17.93
N PRO A 163 -3.69 8.97 16.90
CA PRO A 163 -2.45 8.29 16.53
C PRO A 163 -1.36 8.42 17.59
N ILE A 164 -1.38 9.55 18.32
CA ILE A 164 -0.42 9.89 19.35
C ILE A 164 -1.19 10.18 20.64
N THR A 165 -0.97 9.37 21.65
CA THR A 165 -1.56 9.62 22.98
C THR A 165 -0.62 10.55 23.76
N LYS A 166 -1.11 11.72 24.17
CA LYS A 166 -0.39 12.57 25.11
C LYS A 166 -0.33 11.83 26.46
N VAL A 167 0.86 11.56 26.96
CA VAL A 167 1.05 11.04 28.31
C VAL A 167 0.96 12.22 29.26
N GLY A 168 -0.10 12.27 30.05
CA GLY A 168 -0.27 13.25 31.13
C GLY A 168 -1.09 14.48 30.75
N SER A 169 -2.39 14.35 30.77
CA SER A 169 -3.36 15.36 31.23
C SER A 169 -4.25 14.70 32.26
#